data_ba8bf6bfec6897fe0022332b2ed311cc
#
_entry.id   ba8bf6bfec6897fe0022332b2ed311cc
#
_cell.length_a   1.000
_cell.length_b   1.000
_cell.length_c   1.000
_cell.angle_alpha   90.00
_cell.angle_beta   90.00
_cell.angle_gamma   90.00
#
_symmetry.space_group_name_H-M   'P 1'
#
loop_
_entity.id
_entity.type
_entity.pdbx_description
1 polymer ?
#
loop_
_entity_poly.entity_id
_entity_poly.type
_entity_poly.pdbx_seq_one_letter_code
_entity_poly.pdbx_strand_id
1 'polypeptide(L)'
;MTMEATLTPVDRHGSAAREPAHAVPPKMSIRNLDFFYGESQALKSVNFDIAEREVTAFIGPSGCGKSTLLRTLNRMYSLYPRQRATGEIRFNGRNILDAATDLNLLRAKVGMVFQKPTPFPMSIYDNIAFGVRLYERLSARQMDERVEWALTKAAMWNEAKDKLRQSVMALSGGQQQRLCIARAVSVRPEVLLLDEPTSALDPISTARIEELISELKADYTIAIVTHNMQQAARVSDKTAYMYLGELMEFGATDQIFLKPVRKETEDYITGRFG
;
A
#
# COMPACT_ATOMS: atom_id res chain seq x y z
N MET A 1 -8.57 74.56 -36.66
CA MET A 1 -8.74 73.21 -37.26
C MET A 1 -7.93 72.23 -36.42
N THR A 2 -8.55 71.67 -35.45
CA THR A 2 -7.99 70.74 -34.49
C THR A 2 -8.41 69.31 -34.92
N MET A 3 -7.45 68.43 -35.24
CA MET A 3 -7.69 67.05 -35.54
C MET A 3 -7.62 66.20 -34.20
N GLU A 4 -8.74 65.69 -33.81
CA GLU A 4 -8.82 64.71 -32.76
C GLU A 4 -8.35 63.35 -33.29
N ALA A 5 -7.36 62.76 -32.62
CA ALA A 5 -6.90 61.41 -32.88
C ALA A 5 -7.68 60.40 -31.98
N THR A 6 -8.48 59.58 -32.61
CA THR A 6 -9.27 58.49 -31.96
C THR A 6 -8.35 57.33 -31.64
N LEU A 7 -8.14 57.04 -30.34
CA LEU A 7 -7.45 55.84 -29.86
C LEU A 7 -8.44 54.65 -29.81
N THR A 8 -8.19 53.62 -30.60
CA THR A 8 -8.85 52.32 -30.53
C THR A 8 -8.34 51.50 -29.33
N PRO A 9 -9.22 50.79 -28.57
CA PRO A 9 -8.79 49.94 -27.46
C PRO A 9 -8.12 48.63 -27.96
N VAL A 10 -6.96 48.31 -27.38
CA VAL A 10 -6.25 47.06 -27.60
C VAL A 10 -6.98 45.96 -26.84
N ASP A 11 -7.50 44.98 -27.54
CA ASP A 11 -8.06 43.74 -27.00
C ASP A 11 -7.00 42.97 -26.19
N ARG A 12 -7.25 42.82 -24.89
CA ARG A 12 -6.47 41.94 -24.03
C ARG A 12 -6.86 40.51 -24.33
N HIS A 13 -5.97 39.76 -24.94
CA HIS A 13 -6.09 38.34 -25.19
C HIS A 13 -6.41 37.59 -23.89
N GLY A 14 -7.55 36.93 -23.88
CA GLY A 14 -7.93 36.00 -22.82
C GLY A 14 -6.88 34.91 -22.67
N SER A 15 -6.31 34.84 -21.49
CA SER A 15 -5.54 33.67 -21.04
C SER A 15 -6.47 32.46 -21.03
N ALA A 16 -6.39 31.62 -22.05
CA ALA A 16 -7.03 30.33 -22.06
C ALA A 16 -6.47 29.54 -20.88
N ALA A 17 -7.31 29.27 -19.90
CA ALA A 17 -7.01 28.35 -18.82
C ALA A 17 -6.63 26.99 -19.46
N ARG A 18 -5.37 26.59 -19.30
CA ARG A 18 -4.92 25.22 -19.66
C ARG A 18 -5.79 24.25 -18.87
N GLU A 19 -6.59 23.47 -19.60
CA GLU A 19 -7.21 22.28 -19.02
C GLU A 19 -6.14 21.45 -18.32
N PRO A 20 -6.39 20.96 -17.08
CA PRO A 20 -5.42 20.09 -16.41
C PRO A 20 -5.21 18.85 -17.29
N ALA A 21 -3.95 18.56 -17.63
CA ALA A 21 -3.56 17.35 -18.32
C ALA A 21 -4.27 16.17 -17.66
N HIS A 22 -4.86 15.26 -18.46
CA HIS A 22 -5.59 14.09 -17.99
C HIS A 22 -4.78 13.37 -16.93
N ALA A 23 -5.13 13.60 -15.67
CA ALA A 23 -4.49 12.91 -14.56
C ALA A 23 -4.85 11.42 -14.68
N VAL A 24 -3.85 10.56 -14.71
CA VAL A 24 -4.04 9.11 -14.70
C VAL A 24 -4.92 8.77 -13.50
N PRO A 25 -6.06 8.05 -13.69
CA PRO A 25 -6.93 7.73 -12.58
C PRO A 25 -6.17 6.93 -11.51
N PRO A 26 -6.41 7.21 -10.23
CA PRO A 26 -5.71 6.50 -9.16
C PRO A 26 -6.07 5.01 -9.16
N LYS A 27 -5.12 4.16 -8.73
CA LYS A 27 -5.34 2.72 -8.56
C LYS A 27 -6.40 2.46 -7.49
N MET A 28 -6.35 3.21 -6.39
CA MET A 28 -7.40 3.23 -5.37
C MET A 28 -7.76 4.66 -5.01
N SER A 29 -9.05 4.92 -4.81
CA SER A 29 -9.57 6.22 -4.40
C SER A 29 -10.44 6.03 -3.16
N ILE A 30 -10.11 6.74 -2.08
CA ILE A 30 -10.76 6.66 -0.80
C ILE A 30 -11.50 7.98 -0.55
N ARG A 31 -12.82 7.92 -0.24
CA ARG A 31 -13.66 9.10 -0.02
C ARG A 31 -14.55 8.91 1.21
N ASN A 32 -14.45 9.85 2.14
CA ASN A 32 -15.24 9.93 3.37
C ASN A 32 -15.28 8.58 4.11
N LEU A 33 -14.11 7.91 4.19
CA LEU A 33 -14.01 6.60 4.82
C LEU A 33 -14.09 6.74 6.33
N ASP A 34 -15.15 6.18 6.91
CA ASP A 34 -15.27 5.93 8.34
C ASP A 34 -15.11 4.45 8.63
N PHE A 35 -14.55 4.13 9.80
CA PHE A 35 -14.44 2.75 10.25
C PHE A 35 -14.76 2.62 11.73
N PHE A 36 -15.45 1.53 12.09
CA PHE A 36 -15.92 1.30 13.45
C PHE A 36 -15.59 -0.11 13.94
N TYR A 37 -15.13 -0.20 15.18
CA TYR A 37 -15.08 -1.40 16.00
C TYR A 37 -16.28 -1.38 16.95
N GLY A 38 -17.37 -2.10 16.62
CA GLY A 38 -18.64 -1.94 17.32
C GLY A 38 -19.15 -0.50 17.21
N GLU A 39 -19.20 0.21 18.34
CA GLU A 39 -19.62 1.63 18.41
C GLU A 39 -18.44 2.60 18.38
N SER A 40 -17.23 2.11 18.60
CA SER A 40 -16.03 2.96 18.62
C SER A 40 -15.56 3.29 17.21
N GLN A 41 -15.51 4.57 16.87
CA GLN A 41 -15.02 5.05 15.59
C GLN A 41 -13.49 5.11 15.58
N ALA A 42 -12.86 4.35 14.68
CA ALA A 42 -11.41 4.26 14.54
C ALA A 42 -10.86 5.03 13.33
N LEU A 43 -11.66 5.28 12.29
CA LEU A 43 -11.30 6.16 11.17
C LEU A 43 -12.41 7.17 10.97
N LYS A 44 -12.04 8.42 10.64
CA LYS A 44 -12.94 9.57 10.57
C LYS A 44 -12.75 10.30 9.24
N SER A 45 -13.72 10.13 8.34
CA SER A 45 -13.81 10.83 7.05
C SER A 45 -12.47 10.89 6.28
N VAL A 46 -11.78 9.76 6.18
CA VAL A 46 -10.46 9.69 5.52
C VAL A 46 -10.62 9.82 4.01
N ASN A 47 -9.81 10.71 3.40
CA ASN A 47 -9.85 11.02 1.97
C ASN A 47 -8.44 11.08 1.39
N PHE A 48 -8.11 10.22 0.41
CA PHE A 48 -6.84 10.27 -0.35
C PHE A 48 -6.91 9.33 -1.55
N ASP A 49 -5.88 9.40 -2.39
CA ASP A 49 -5.73 8.55 -3.57
C ASP A 49 -4.39 7.79 -3.51
N ILE A 50 -4.40 6.53 -3.92
CA ILE A 50 -3.20 5.71 -4.13
C ILE A 50 -2.98 5.63 -5.64
N ALA A 51 -1.87 6.19 -6.10
CA ALA A 51 -1.49 6.16 -7.51
C ALA A 51 -0.97 4.77 -7.92
N GLU A 52 -1.09 4.45 -9.19
CA GLU A 52 -0.60 3.18 -9.72
C GLU A 52 0.93 3.16 -9.74
N ARG A 53 1.53 2.02 -9.31
CA ARG A 53 2.99 1.81 -9.27
C ARG A 53 3.76 2.85 -8.45
N GLU A 54 3.11 3.35 -7.40
CA GLU A 54 3.75 4.14 -6.35
C GLU A 54 3.70 3.41 -5.02
N VAL A 55 4.63 3.77 -4.13
CA VAL A 55 4.61 3.35 -2.73
C VAL A 55 3.99 4.47 -1.90
N THR A 56 2.85 4.19 -1.26
CA THR A 56 2.22 5.08 -0.29
C THR A 56 2.49 4.59 1.13
N ALA A 57 3.19 5.37 1.94
CA ALA A 57 3.44 5.07 3.35
C ALA A 57 2.40 5.71 4.26
N PHE A 58 1.93 4.96 5.25
CA PHE A 58 1.11 5.46 6.36
C PHE A 58 1.96 5.54 7.62
N ILE A 59 2.16 6.74 8.14
CA ILE A 59 2.91 7.03 9.37
C ILE A 59 2.01 7.64 10.43
N GLY A 60 2.43 7.63 11.69
CA GLY A 60 1.70 8.19 12.83
C GLY A 60 1.90 7.38 14.10
N PRO A 61 1.44 7.88 15.25
CA PRO A 61 1.57 7.19 16.53
C PRO A 61 0.90 5.82 16.56
N SER A 62 1.30 4.97 17.51
CA SER A 62 0.63 3.68 17.72
C SER A 62 -0.86 3.89 18.06
N GLY A 63 -1.72 3.05 17.49
CA GLY A 63 -3.17 3.13 17.73
C GLY A 63 -3.92 4.22 16.93
N CYS A 64 -3.27 5.05 16.10
CA CYS A 64 -3.94 6.12 15.35
C CYS A 64 -4.79 5.64 14.16
N GLY A 65 -4.85 4.32 13.87
CA GLY A 65 -5.72 3.77 12.82
C GLY A 65 -5.02 3.29 11.54
N LYS A 66 -3.68 3.34 11.42
CA LYS A 66 -2.93 2.96 10.21
C LYS A 66 -3.22 1.54 9.71
N SER A 67 -3.05 0.53 10.56
CA SER A 67 -3.32 -0.86 10.18
C SER A 67 -4.82 -1.11 9.96
N THR A 68 -5.69 -0.35 10.65
CA THR A 68 -7.13 -0.36 10.40
C THR A 68 -7.42 0.12 8.99
N LEU A 69 -6.86 1.28 8.60
CA LEU A 69 -6.98 1.81 7.24
C LEU A 69 -6.46 0.82 6.20
N LEU A 70 -5.26 0.27 6.40
CA LEU A 70 -4.68 -0.71 5.48
C LEU A 70 -5.62 -1.92 5.26
N ARG A 71 -6.20 -2.46 6.35
CA ARG A 71 -7.12 -3.62 6.30
C ARG A 71 -8.49 -3.31 5.68
N THR A 72 -8.87 -2.04 5.57
CA THR A 72 -10.09 -1.69 4.84
C THR A 72 -9.91 -1.81 3.33
N LEU A 73 -8.69 -1.61 2.81
CA LEU A 73 -8.40 -1.59 1.38
C LEU A 73 -8.59 -2.97 0.69
N ASN A 74 -8.63 -4.06 1.45
CA ASN A 74 -8.99 -5.41 0.94
C ASN A 74 -10.13 -6.06 1.70
N ARG A 75 -10.86 -5.27 2.51
CA ARG A 75 -11.98 -5.72 3.34
C ARG A 75 -11.62 -6.89 4.29
N MET A 76 -10.36 -6.91 4.80
CA MET A 76 -9.94 -7.94 5.75
C MET A 76 -10.75 -7.90 7.05
N TYR A 77 -11.25 -6.72 7.42
CA TYR A 77 -12.12 -6.52 8.57
C TYR A 77 -13.43 -7.33 8.51
N SER A 78 -13.92 -7.66 7.31
CA SER A 78 -15.18 -8.42 7.17
C SER A 78 -15.11 -9.86 7.70
N LEU A 79 -13.91 -10.34 8.06
CA LEU A 79 -13.71 -11.62 8.77
C LEU A 79 -14.04 -11.53 10.27
N TYR A 80 -14.22 -10.33 10.81
CA TYR A 80 -14.44 -10.09 12.22
C TYR A 80 -15.84 -9.50 12.46
N PRO A 81 -16.62 -10.03 13.39
CA PRO A 81 -17.93 -9.50 13.71
C PRO A 81 -17.80 -8.08 14.30
N ARG A 82 -18.86 -7.28 14.13
CA ARG A 82 -18.96 -5.90 14.65
C ARG A 82 -17.92 -4.92 14.09
N GLN A 83 -17.25 -5.23 12.98
CA GLN A 83 -16.42 -4.29 12.27
C GLN A 83 -17.14 -3.82 11.00
N ARG A 84 -17.20 -2.51 10.79
CA ARG A 84 -17.87 -1.92 9.62
C ARG A 84 -17.09 -0.72 9.09
N ALA A 85 -17.11 -0.57 7.77
CA ALA A 85 -16.64 0.60 7.06
C ALA A 85 -17.82 1.26 6.34
N THR A 86 -17.81 2.59 6.27
CA THR A 86 -18.76 3.40 5.47
C THR A 86 -17.98 4.42 4.65
N GLY A 87 -18.63 5.06 3.68
CA GLY A 87 -17.97 5.91 2.69
C GLY A 87 -17.70 5.13 1.40
N GLU A 88 -16.63 5.42 0.72
CA GLU A 88 -16.31 4.81 -0.56
C GLU A 88 -14.83 4.47 -0.67
N ILE A 89 -14.52 3.26 -1.15
CA ILE A 89 -13.19 2.83 -1.56
C ILE A 89 -13.31 2.29 -2.97
N ARG A 90 -12.81 3.02 -3.96
CA ARG A 90 -12.79 2.56 -5.35
C ARG A 90 -11.45 1.90 -5.66
N PHE A 91 -11.52 0.70 -6.19
CA PHE A 91 -10.40 -0.03 -6.78
C PHE A 91 -10.68 -0.24 -8.27
N ASN A 92 -9.80 0.25 -9.13
CA ASN A 92 -10.03 0.28 -10.58
C ASN A 92 -11.43 0.86 -10.94
N GLY A 93 -11.84 1.94 -10.27
CA GLY A 93 -13.11 2.63 -10.50
C GLY A 93 -14.36 1.98 -9.86
N ARG A 94 -14.26 0.77 -9.28
CA ARG A 94 -15.38 0.06 -8.63
C ARG A 94 -15.32 0.20 -7.12
N ASN A 95 -16.44 0.54 -6.49
CA ASN A 95 -16.51 0.61 -5.03
C ASN A 95 -16.43 -0.80 -4.43
N ILE A 96 -15.36 -1.07 -3.68
CA ILE A 96 -15.18 -2.37 -3.04
C ILE A 96 -16.04 -2.58 -1.79
N LEU A 97 -16.67 -1.53 -1.25
CA LEU A 97 -17.57 -1.65 -0.10
C LEU A 97 -18.96 -2.17 -0.48
N ASP A 98 -19.29 -2.20 -1.77
CA ASP A 98 -20.55 -2.73 -2.26
C ASP A 98 -20.77 -4.19 -1.82
N ALA A 99 -22.01 -4.52 -1.47
CA ALA A 99 -22.39 -5.87 -1.01
C ALA A 99 -22.14 -6.95 -2.07
N ALA A 100 -22.21 -6.60 -3.36
CA ALA A 100 -21.99 -7.49 -4.48
C ALA A 100 -20.49 -7.78 -4.78
N THR A 101 -19.57 -7.17 -4.03
CA THR A 101 -18.12 -7.39 -4.23
C THR A 101 -17.72 -8.80 -3.86
N ASP A 102 -17.15 -9.55 -4.82
CA ASP A 102 -16.50 -10.84 -4.57
C ASP A 102 -15.20 -10.61 -3.77
N LEU A 103 -15.22 -11.00 -2.48
CA LEU A 103 -14.11 -10.80 -1.57
C LEU A 103 -12.91 -11.70 -1.89
N ASN A 104 -13.11 -12.88 -2.47
CA ASN A 104 -12.03 -13.77 -2.86
C ASN A 104 -11.25 -13.17 -4.04
N LEU A 105 -11.97 -12.70 -5.04
CA LEU A 105 -11.38 -12.01 -6.19
C LEU A 105 -10.71 -10.69 -5.78
N LEU A 106 -11.33 -9.91 -4.89
CA LEU A 106 -10.73 -8.69 -4.36
C LEU A 106 -9.38 -8.99 -3.67
N ARG A 107 -9.33 -10.01 -2.80
CA ARG A 107 -8.13 -10.37 -2.04
C ARG A 107 -7.05 -11.03 -2.89
N ALA A 108 -7.40 -11.64 -4.02
CA ALA A 108 -6.43 -12.08 -5.02
C ALA A 108 -5.74 -10.89 -5.69
N LYS A 109 -6.49 -9.79 -5.95
CA LYS A 109 -5.98 -8.59 -6.59
C LYS A 109 -5.32 -7.59 -5.62
N VAL A 110 -5.72 -7.59 -4.36
CA VAL A 110 -5.19 -6.74 -3.29
C VAL A 110 -4.61 -7.63 -2.19
N GLY A 111 -3.37 -8.06 -2.42
CA GLY A 111 -2.63 -8.95 -1.52
C GLY A 111 -2.21 -8.24 -0.23
N MET A 112 -2.04 -9.01 0.86
CA MET A 112 -1.62 -8.46 2.14
C MET A 112 -0.53 -9.29 2.80
N VAL A 113 0.47 -8.60 3.34
CA VAL A 113 1.54 -9.14 4.18
C VAL A 113 1.41 -8.53 5.57
N PHE A 114 1.34 -9.38 6.59
CA PHE A 114 1.13 -8.97 7.97
C PHE A 114 2.43 -8.65 8.69
N GLN A 115 2.33 -7.91 9.78
CA GLN A 115 3.43 -7.52 10.65
C GLN A 115 4.25 -8.74 11.15
N LYS A 116 3.57 -9.77 11.66
CA LYS A 116 4.22 -11.04 12.01
C LYS A 116 4.22 -11.94 10.79
N PRO A 117 5.37 -12.55 10.44
CA PRO A 117 5.39 -13.58 9.42
C PRO A 117 4.38 -14.69 9.76
N THR A 118 3.52 -15.03 8.82
CA THR A 118 2.50 -16.06 8.99
C THR A 118 2.57 -17.08 7.85
N PRO A 119 3.73 -17.78 7.69
CA PRO A 119 3.80 -18.85 6.74
C PRO A 119 2.89 -20.00 7.19
N PHE A 120 2.30 -20.71 6.22
CA PHE A 120 1.56 -21.93 6.55
C PHE A 120 2.53 -23.04 6.99
N PRO A 121 2.14 -23.95 7.93
CA PRO A 121 3.02 -25.02 8.40
C PRO A 121 3.16 -26.14 7.36
N MET A 122 3.70 -25.81 6.20
CA MET A 122 3.94 -26.67 5.04
C MET A 122 5.30 -26.35 4.41
N SER A 123 5.61 -26.93 3.26
CA SER A 123 6.88 -26.69 2.57
C SER A 123 6.98 -25.24 2.03
N ILE A 124 8.19 -24.80 1.70
CA ILE A 124 8.43 -23.52 1.00
C ILE A 124 7.65 -23.50 -0.31
N TYR A 125 7.73 -24.58 -1.09
CA TYR A 125 7.02 -24.73 -2.36
C TYR A 125 5.51 -24.60 -2.18
N ASP A 126 4.94 -25.34 -1.22
CA ASP A 126 3.49 -25.35 -1.04
C ASP A 126 2.96 -24.03 -0.50
N ASN A 127 3.74 -23.28 0.28
CA ASN A 127 3.37 -21.92 0.69
C ASN A 127 3.14 -21.00 -0.52
N ILE A 128 3.96 -21.11 -1.57
CA ILE A 128 3.82 -20.32 -2.78
C ILE A 128 2.69 -20.86 -3.66
N ALA A 129 2.69 -22.18 -3.87
CA ALA A 129 1.74 -22.83 -4.77
C ALA A 129 0.29 -22.80 -4.24
N PHE A 130 0.09 -22.71 -2.93
CA PHE A 130 -1.23 -22.75 -2.31
C PHE A 130 -2.20 -21.71 -2.88
N GLY A 131 -1.80 -20.43 -2.86
CA GLY A 131 -2.64 -19.34 -3.39
C GLY A 131 -2.89 -19.49 -4.89
N VAL A 132 -1.87 -19.88 -5.66
CA VAL A 132 -1.98 -20.05 -7.11
C VAL A 132 -3.00 -21.15 -7.46
N ARG A 133 -2.98 -22.28 -6.74
CA ARG A 133 -3.94 -23.40 -6.94
C ARG A 133 -5.40 -23.01 -6.70
N LEU A 134 -5.66 -21.97 -5.92
CA LEU A 134 -7.04 -21.50 -5.68
C LEU A 134 -7.63 -20.76 -6.87
N TYR A 135 -6.80 -20.12 -7.67
CA TYR A 135 -7.24 -19.20 -8.73
C TYR A 135 -6.86 -19.69 -10.14
N GLU A 136 -5.81 -20.51 -10.27
CA GLU A 136 -5.28 -20.93 -11.56
C GLU A 136 -5.11 -22.45 -11.63
N ARG A 137 -5.38 -23.01 -12.81
CA ARG A 137 -5.09 -24.43 -13.13
C ARG A 137 -3.82 -24.50 -13.95
N LEU A 138 -2.68 -24.65 -13.30
CA LEU A 138 -1.38 -24.76 -13.94
C LEU A 138 -0.93 -26.22 -14.00
N SER A 139 -0.20 -26.58 -15.06
CA SER A 139 0.55 -27.84 -15.12
C SER A 139 1.67 -27.83 -14.06
N ALA A 140 2.24 -28.99 -13.74
CA ALA A 140 3.35 -29.10 -12.79
C ALA A 140 4.52 -28.18 -13.17
N ARG A 141 4.93 -28.19 -14.45
CA ARG A 141 5.99 -27.33 -14.96
C ARG A 141 5.67 -25.84 -14.80
N GLN A 142 4.46 -25.41 -15.15
CA GLN A 142 4.05 -24.01 -15.00
C GLN A 142 4.00 -23.59 -13.53
N MET A 143 3.65 -24.51 -12.63
CA MET A 143 3.68 -24.24 -11.18
C MET A 143 5.11 -24.10 -10.68
N ASP A 144 6.04 -24.95 -11.14
CA ASP A 144 7.45 -24.84 -10.79
C ASP A 144 8.04 -23.49 -11.26
N GLU A 145 7.74 -23.09 -12.50
CA GLU A 145 8.13 -21.79 -13.06
C GLU A 145 7.51 -20.62 -12.24
N ARG A 146 6.26 -20.75 -11.76
CA ARG A 146 5.60 -19.75 -10.92
C ARG A 146 6.25 -19.64 -9.54
N VAL A 147 6.61 -20.77 -8.93
CA VAL A 147 7.29 -20.81 -7.62
C VAL A 147 8.67 -20.19 -7.72
N GLU A 148 9.46 -20.55 -8.74
CA GLU A 148 10.77 -19.95 -8.99
C GLU A 148 10.66 -18.44 -9.19
N TRP A 149 9.74 -18.00 -10.03
CA TRP A 149 9.49 -16.59 -10.30
C TRP A 149 9.11 -15.81 -9.02
N ALA A 150 8.20 -16.34 -8.21
CA ALA A 150 7.76 -15.67 -6.98
C ALA A 150 8.88 -15.58 -5.94
N LEU A 151 9.68 -16.64 -5.78
CA LEU A 151 10.84 -16.64 -4.90
C LEU A 151 11.95 -15.70 -5.40
N THR A 152 12.14 -15.61 -6.72
CA THR A 152 13.07 -14.66 -7.34
C THR A 152 12.62 -13.22 -7.08
N LYS A 153 11.34 -12.92 -7.30
CA LYS A 153 10.76 -11.60 -7.01
C LYS A 153 10.89 -11.21 -5.53
N ALA A 154 10.94 -12.16 -4.61
CA ALA A 154 11.13 -11.93 -3.18
C ALA A 154 12.61 -12.03 -2.73
N ALA A 155 13.57 -12.03 -3.67
CA ALA A 155 15.01 -12.19 -3.42
C ALA A 155 15.34 -13.42 -2.55
N MET A 156 14.61 -14.54 -2.75
CA MET A 156 14.76 -15.77 -1.96
C MET A 156 15.20 -16.99 -2.77
N TRP A 157 15.17 -16.94 -4.10
CA TRP A 157 15.43 -18.12 -4.93
C TRP A 157 16.76 -18.79 -4.61
N ASN A 158 17.84 -18.03 -4.56
CA ASN A 158 19.19 -18.57 -4.27
C ASN A 158 19.31 -19.21 -2.89
N GLU A 159 18.51 -18.78 -1.92
CA GLU A 159 18.48 -19.33 -0.57
C GLU A 159 17.56 -20.55 -0.43
N ALA A 160 16.55 -20.68 -1.31
CA ALA A 160 15.45 -21.63 -1.17
C ALA A 160 15.47 -22.79 -2.20
N LYS A 161 16.08 -22.61 -3.38
CA LYS A 161 15.99 -23.55 -4.51
C LYS A 161 16.33 -25.00 -4.18
N ASP A 162 17.33 -25.24 -3.31
CA ASP A 162 17.78 -26.59 -2.94
C ASP A 162 16.97 -27.20 -1.77
N LYS A 163 16.00 -26.45 -1.20
CA LYS A 163 15.22 -26.86 -0.03
C LYS A 163 13.72 -26.56 -0.14
N LEU A 164 13.21 -26.47 -1.37
CA LEU A 164 11.81 -26.14 -1.65
C LEU A 164 10.79 -27.06 -0.92
N ARG A 165 11.14 -28.32 -0.66
CA ARG A 165 10.30 -29.30 0.04
C ARG A 165 10.48 -29.29 1.56
N GLN A 166 11.41 -28.51 2.08
CA GLN A 166 11.60 -28.39 3.53
C GLN A 166 10.52 -27.50 4.16
N SER A 167 10.30 -27.72 5.46
CA SER A 167 9.36 -26.92 6.25
C SER A 167 9.83 -25.47 6.36
N VAL A 168 8.92 -24.54 6.22
CA VAL A 168 9.16 -23.09 6.39
C VAL A 168 9.55 -22.72 7.82
N MET A 169 9.27 -23.58 8.79
CA MET A 169 9.61 -23.35 10.21
C MET A 169 11.12 -23.36 10.46
N ALA A 170 11.92 -23.87 9.54
CA ALA A 170 13.39 -23.83 9.60
C ALA A 170 13.98 -22.49 9.09
N LEU A 171 13.16 -21.59 8.55
CA LEU A 171 13.59 -20.30 8.05
C LEU A 171 13.72 -19.27 9.17
N SER A 172 14.68 -18.34 9.03
CA SER A 172 14.78 -17.16 9.90
C SER A 172 13.56 -16.24 9.75
N GLY A 173 13.33 -15.35 10.73
CA GLY A 173 12.21 -14.39 10.67
C GLY A 173 12.20 -13.55 9.39
N GLY A 174 13.36 -13.03 8.97
CA GLY A 174 13.47 -12.26 7.72
C GLY A 174 13.22 -13.12 6.47
N GLN A 175 13.63 -14.37 6.47
CA GLN A 175 13.32 -15.32 5.39
C GLN A 175 11.83 -15.66 5.36
N GLN A 176 11.21 -15.87 6.52
CA GLN A 176 9.76 -16.11 6.61
C GLN A 176 8.96 -14.89 6.10
N GLN A 177 9.41 -13.67 6.41
CA GLN A 177 8.76 -12.46 5.93
C GLN A 177 8.87 -12.33 4.40
N ARG A 178 10.06 -12.54 3.84
CA ARG A 178 10.23 -12.56 2.37
C ARG A 178 9.43 -13.69 1.71
N LEU A 179 9.31 -14.84 2.34
CA LEU A 179 8.41 -15.91 1.87
C LEU A 179 6.94 -15.48 1.88
N CYS A 180 6.48 -14.75 2.90
CA CYS A 180 5.12 -14.20 2.92
C CYS A 180 4.90 -13.18 1.78
N ILE A 181 5.93 -12.39 1.44
CA ILE A 181 5.90 -11.50 0.26
C ILE A 181 5.85 -12.35 -1.02
N ALA A 182 6.73 -13.37 -1.18
CA ALA A 182 6.71 -14.28 -2.33
C ALA A 182 5.33 -14.93 -2.52
N ARG A 183 4.70 -15.39 -1.42
CA ARG A 183 3.35 -15.94 -1.44
C ARG A 183 2.32 -14.89 -1.90
N ALA A 184 2.42 -13.66 -1.44
CA ALA A 184 1.50 -12.61 -1.84
C ALA A 184 1.65 -12.27 -3.34
N VAL A 185 2.88 -12.17 -3.87
CA VAL A 185 3.11 -11.86 -5.29
C VAL A 185 2.81 -13.04 -6.22
N SER A 186 2.84 -14.30 -5.72
CA SER A 186 2.65 -15.50 -6.55
C SER A 186 1.31 -15.53 -7.29
N VAL A 187 0.27 -14.91 -6.74
CA VAL A 187 -1.06 -14.78 -7.36
C VAL A 187 -1.17 -13.56 -8.28
N ARG A 188 -0.06 -12.81 -8.48
CA ARG A 188 0.01 -11.61 -9.34
C ARG A 188 -1.03 -10.54 -8.97
N PRO A 189 -1.02 -10.04 -7.73
CA PRO A 189 -1.94 -8.98 -7.32
C PRO A 189 -1.66 -7.68 -8.10
N GLU A 190 -2.59 -6.74 -8.05
CA GLU A 190 -2.39 -5.39 -8.58
C GLU A 190 -1.89 -4.42 -7.49
N VAL A 191 -2.22 -4.72 -6.23
CA VAL A 191 -1.86 -3.93 -5.06
C VAL A 191 -1.28 -4.84 -3.98
N LEU A 192 -0.20 -4.41 -3.33
CA LEU A 192 0.39 -5.06 -2.15
C LEU A 192 0.21 -4.16 -0.92
N LEU A 193 -0.41 -4.71 0.11
CA LEU A 193 -0.58 -4.08 1.40
C LEU A 193 0.44 -4.67 2.38
N LEU A 194 1.30 -3.85 2.95
CA LEU A 194 2.38 -4.26 3.86
C LEU A 194 2.15 -3.63 5.25
N ASP A 195 1.75 -4.43 6.22
CA ASP A 195 1.50 -3.97 7.59
C ASP A 195 2.76 -4.16 8.44
N GLU A 196 3.54 -3.09 8.64
CA GLU A 196 4.80 -3.07 9.40
C GLU A 196 5.78 -4.23 9.07
N PRO A 197 6.14 -4.45 7.80
CA PRO A 197 6.80 -5.69 7.34
C PRO A 197 8.20 -5.93 7.92
N THR A 198 8.78 -4.95 8.62
CA THR A 198 10.15 -5.02 9.16
C THR A 198 10.23 -4.87 10.68
N SER A 199 9.10 -4.69 11.36
CA SER A 199 9.06 -4.30 12.80
C SER A 199 9.70 -5.34 13.75
N ALA A 200 9.80 -6.60 13.36
CA ALA A 200 10.36 -7.68 14.17
C ALA A 200 11.68 -8.24 13.58
N LEU A 201 12.33 -7.50 12.67
CA LEU A 201 13.50 -7.96 11.94
C LEU A 201 14.77 -7.24 12.38
N ASP A 202 15.90 -7.92 12.20
CA ASP A 202 17.23 -7.34 12.36
C ASP A 202 17.52 -6.30 11.25
N PRO A 203 18.54 -5.41 11.43
CA PRO A 203 18.84 -4.36 10.47
C PRO A 203 19.18 -4.87 9.06
N ILE A 204 19.83 -6.01 8.94
CA ILE A 204 20.23 -6.60 7.64
C ILE A 204 18.97 -7.10 6.90
N SER A 205 18.09 -7.81 7.60
CA SER A 205 16.82 -8.27 7.06
C SER A 205 15.90 -7.10 6.69
N THR A 206 15.91 -6.02 7.50
CA THR A 206 15.18 -4.79 7.21
C THR A 206 15.65 -4.15 5.91
N ALA A 207 16.96 -3.96 5.73
CA ALA A 207 17.52 -3.38 4.51
C ALA A 207 17.12 -4.20 3.25
N ARG A 208 17.18 -5.52 3.33
CA ARG A 208 16.76 -6.41 2.24
C ARG A 208 15.28 -6.28 1.89
N ILE A 209 14.40 -6.07 2.88
CA ILE A 209 12.97 -5.83 2.62
C ILE A 209 12.76 -4.45 1.98
N GLU A 210 13.51 -3.43 2.38
CA GLU A 210 13.44 -2.08 1.77
C GLU A 210 13.89 -2.10 0.30
N GLU A 211 14.99 -2.76 -0.02
CA GLU A 211 15.44 -3.00 -1.39
C GLU A 211 14.35 -3.73 -2.21
N LEU A 212 13.80 -4.80 -1.64
CA LEU A 212 12.73 -5.57 -2.25
C LEU A 212 11.48 -4.72 -2.54
N ILE A 213 11.05 -3.84 -1.62
CA ILE A 213 9.92 -2.93 -1.85
C ILE A 213 10.22 -2.00 -3.03
N SER A 214 11.44 -1.46 -3.12
CA SER A 214 11.87 -0.58 -4.20
C SER A 214 11.86 -1.29 -5.56
N GLU A 215 12.23 -2.57 -5.62
CA GLU A 215 12.16 -3.39 -6.83
C GLU A 215 10.72 -3.72 -7.22
N LEU A 216 9.89 -4.13 -6.23
CA LEU A 216 8.50 -4.52 -6.46
C LEU A 216 7.62 -3.36 -6.95
N LYS A 217 7.96 -2.13 -6.61
CA LYS A 217 7.26 -0.92 -7.08
C LYS A 217 7.16 -0.85 -8.61
N ALA A 218 8.12 -1.38 -9.36
CA ALA A 218 8.07 -1.41 -10.82
C ALA A 218 6.85 -2.16 -11.38
N ASP A 219 6.39 -3.18 -10.65
CA ASP A 219 5.31 -4.08 -11.08
C ASP A 219 4.01 -3.87 -10.28
N TYR A 220 4.10 -3.37 -9.05
CA TYR A 220 2.98 -3.32 -8.09
C TYR A 220 2.74 -1.92 -7.54
N THR A 221 1.49 -1.63 -7.25
CA THR A 221 1.10 -0.51 -6.37
C THR A 221 1.26 -0.97 -4.92
N ILE A 222 1.94 -0.21 -4.07
CA ILE A 222 2.26 -0.63 -2.71
C ILE A 222 1.69 0.37 -1.69
N ALA A 223 1.02 -0.14 -0.68
CA ALA A 223 0.63 0.62 0.50
C ALA A 223 1.30 0.00 1.73
N ILE A 224 2.10 0.77 2.45
CA ILE A 224 2.88 0.29 3.59
C ILE A 224 2.54 1.07 4.86
N VAL A 225 2.29 0.35 5.94
CA VAL A 225 2.26 0.93 7.30
C VAL A 225 3.64 0.74 7.91
N THR A 226 4.19 1.79 8.48
CA THR A 226 5.42 1.73 9.27
C THR A 226 5.40 2.76 10.39
N HIS A 227 6.02 2.42 11.52
CA HIS A 227 6.34 3.36 12.59
C HIS A 227 7.77 3.93 12.48
N ASN A 228 8.56 3.43 11.51
CA ASN A 228 9.92 3.90 11.24
C ASN A 228 9.88 5.00 10.16
N MET A 229 10.05 6.25 10.59
CA MET A 229 10.04 7.41 9.70
C MET A 229 11.14 7.38 8.65
N GLN A 230 12.33 6.88 9.02
CA GLN A 230 13.45 6.76 8.09
C GLN A 230 13.15 5.73 6.99
N GLN A 231 12.48 4.63 7.33
CA GLN A 231 12.00 3.67 6.35
C GLN A 231 10.99 4.32 5.40
N ALA A 232 9.95 4.99 5.94
CA ALA A 232 8.97 5.68 5.10
C ALA A 232 9.66 6.65 4.12
N ALA A 233 10.61 7.46 4.61
CA ALA A 233 11.35 8.41 3.79
C ALA A 233 12.17 7.77 2.66
N ARG A 234 12.70 6.54 2.89
CA ARG A 234 13.51 5.84 1.87
C ARG A 234 12.69 5.11 0.81
N VAL A 235 11.55 4.51 1.21
CA VAL A 235 10.84 3.56 0.32
C VAL A 235 9.60 4.14 -0.34
N SER A 236 9.03 5.26 0.15
CA SER A 236 7.75 5.74 -0.35
C SER A 236 7.86 6.96 -1.26
N ASP A 237 6.91 7.07 -2.21
CA ASP A 237 6.69 8.23 -3.08
C ASP A 237 5.74 9.23 -2.46
N LYS A 238 4.71 8.70 -1.76
CA LYS A 238 3.70 9.48 -1.04
C LYS A 238 3.67 9.05 0.41
N THR A 239 3.45 9.99 1.30
CA THR A 239 3.31 9.73 2.72
C THR A 239 2.02 10.33 3.26
N ALA A 240 1.29 9.54 4.05
CA ALA A 240 0.08 9.89 4.76
C ALA A 240 0.38 9.93 6.26
N TYR A 241 0.28 11.09 6.89
CA TYR A 241 0.37 11.21 8.34
C TYR A 241 -1.02 11.10 8.96
N MET A 242 -1.16 10.14 9.87
CA MET A 242 -2.42 9.86 10.56
C MET A 242 -2.32 10.15 12.06
N TYR A 243 -3.39 10.72 12.61
CA TYR A 243 -3.52 10.98 14.04
C TYR A 243 -4.97 10.81 14.51
N LEU A 244 -5.20 10.05 15.58
CA LEU A 244 -6.52 9.81 16.20
C LEU A 244 -7.65 9.44 15.19
N GLY A 245 -7.31 8.63 14.18
CA GLY A 245 -8.26 8.17 13.17
C GLY A 245 -8.45 9.12 11.99
N GLU A 246 -7.80 10.25 11.98
CA GLU A 246 -7.87 11.27 10.94
C GLU A 246 -6.62 11.27 10.05
N LEU A 247 -6.78 11.59 8.77
CA LEU A 247 -5.67 11.88 7.86
C LEU A 247 -5.30 13.37 8.02
N MET A 248 -4.19 13.61 8.70
CA MET A 248 -3.73 14.97 8.98
C MET A 248 -3.10 15.62 7.77
N GLU A 249 -2.20 14.91 7.09
CA GLU A 249 -1.52 15.41 5.92
C GLU A 249 -1.20 14.27 4.95
N PHE A 250 -1.28 14.55 3.63
CA PHE A 250 -0.97 13.61 2.57
C PHE A 250 -0.28 14.33 1.42
N GLY A 251 0.86 13.82 0.97
CA GLY A 251 1.61 14.47 -0.11
C GLY A 251 2.82 13.66 -0.56
N ALA A 252 3.64 14.27 -1.40
CA ALA A 252 4.94 13.71 -1.76
C ALA A 252 5.78 13.49 -0.49
N THR A 253 6.49 12.37 -0.42
CA THR A 253 7.27 12.00 0.77
C THR A 253 8.28 13.07 1.16
N ASP A 254 9.02 13.61 0.20
CA ASP A 254 9.97 14.71 0.44
C ASP A 254 9.29 15.96 1.03
N GLN A 255 8.08 16.29 0.55
CA GLN A 255 7.32 17.41 1.10
C GLN A 255 6.94 17.17 2.56
N ILE A 256 6.39 15.99 2.86
CA ILE A 256 5.95 15.64 4.22
C ILE A 256 7.14 15.66 5.19
N PHE A 257 8.30 15.15 4.81
CA PHE A 257 9.46 15.05 5.70
C PHE A 257 10.31 16.33 5.77
N LEU A 258 10.39 17.13 4.71
CA LEU A 258 11.27 18.29 4.64
C LEU A 258 10.53 19.63 4.84
N LYS A 259 9.27 19.72 4.41
CA LYS A 259 8.46 20.94 4.45
C LYS A 259 6.99 20.62 4.70
N PRO A 260 6.65 20.01 5.84
CA PRO A 260 5.26 19.73 6.18
C PRO A 260 4.45 21.03 6.25
N VAL A 261 3.19 20.98 5.84
CA VAL A 261 2.28 22.12 5.87
C VAL A 261 1.65 22.27 7.25
N ARG A 262 1.39 21.15 7.92
CA ARG A 262 0.78 21.13 9.26
C ARG A 262 1.83 21.08 10.34
N LYS A 263 1.62 21.87 11.39
CA LYS A 263 2.50 21.88 12.57
C LYS A 263 2.51 20.51 13.29
N GLU A 264 1.36 19.86 13.37
CA GLU A 264 1.23 18.54 13.99
C GLU A 264 2.10 17.49 13.25
N THR A 265 2.22 17.60 11.92
CA THR A 265 3.10 16.76 11.11
C THR A 265 4.57 17.07 11.41
N GLU A 266 4.94 18.35 11.49
CA GLU A 266 6.29 18.79 11.84
C GLU A 266 6.69 18.31 13.25
N ASP A 267 5.82 18.48 14.23
CA ASP A 267 6.06 18.07 15.61
C ASP A 267 6.25 16.54 15.70
N TYR A 268 5.44 15.76 14.96
CA TYR A 268 5.59 14.31 14.90
C TYR A 268 6.93 13.88 14.28
N ILE A 269 7.31 14.44 13.12
CA ILE A 269 8.53 14.08 12.39
C ILE A 269 9.79 14.49 13.17
N THR A 270 9.74 15.63 13.88
CA THR A 270 10.88 16.13 14.67
C THR A 270 10.97 15.52 16.07
N GLY A 271 10.04 14.62 16.43
CA GLY A 271 10.01 14.00 17.76
C GLY A 271 9.56 14.93 18.89
N ARG A 272 8.96 16.07 18.57
CA ARG A 272 8.40 17.04 19.54
C ARG A 272 6.96 16.72 19.93
N PHE A 273 6.50 15.55 19.52
CA PHE A 273 5.15 15.06 19.75
C PHE A 273 5.07 14.42 21.14
N GLY A 274 4.37 15.05 22.08
CA GLY A 274 4.18 14.59 23.45
C GLY A 274 3.14 15.45 24.18
#